data_2940e5e1dad5017453ab2cb545af0fd0
#
_entry.id   2940e5e1dad5017453ab2cb545af0fd0
#
_cell.length_a   1.000
_cell.length_b   1.000
_cell.length_c   1.000
_cell.angle_alpha   90.00
_cell.angle_beta   90.00
_cell.angle_gamma   90.00
#
_symmetry.space_group_name_H-M   'P 1'
#
loop_
_entity.id
_entity.type
_entity.pdbx_description
1 polymer ?
#
loop_
_entity_poly.entity_id
_entity_poly.type
_entity_poly.pdbx_seq_one_letter_code
_entity_poly.pdbx_strand_id
1 'polypeptide(L)'
;MAQSPGKSTSFIERDLSSGSSTGPVPALEASRPSAETRMRNTESTNPQKLAAWRTWIPALVIWALASATHLGTFAYSLAEDQRNPLSHENKNHNGLLSYLNIWDAGWYQGIYKEWYPTELPLRADGSVSFNSWAFMPLHSMISGKVADIFGIEYRLAAVGVSLAAGLALAVVLYRIFVGSLNWRARGVFDTRALVGDESRNRIALWALAVYAFSPASPIFVTGYAEALSTLLLALSVWCVARERYILLLPVALLAALSRPLGVPLGAFVGLWWLWCTVSDYLARRTDDSSQSVLSDAWAAFRGRIGQLLGALLVCSFAFVHPLHAALRTGRPDAYLATELGWSFRKVEDGHQYFAQWVHQFNLYYVGSVPAIIMWAALVLLILSFYWWMSQKFTRTLLHPALWLWTACYAGYLFIFWLPTSSTFRILLPLFPLSLLVAAYLPKSRMYRLLLVLMGLLGSALWMRLLWGGPDVIGPVWLLP
;
A
#
# COMPACT_ATOMS: atom_id res chain seq x y z
N MET A 1 49.97 -8.96 50.75
CA MET A 1 49.71 -10.30 51.27
C MET A 1 49.05 -11.07 50.19
N ALA A 2 49.81 -11.84 49.42
CA ALA A 2 50.04 -13.29 49.55
C ALA A 2 48.84 -14.04 48.94
N GLN A 3 48.89 -14.92 47.98
CA GLN A 3 49.88 -15.64 47.19
C GLN A 3 49.10 -16.54 46.22
N SER A 4 49.59 -16.70 45.00
CA SER A 4 49.33 -17.81 44.06
C SER A 4 49.96 -19.12 44.61
N PRO A 5 49.69 -20.34 44.14
CA PRO A 5 50.15 -20.91 42.87
C PRO A 5 49.17 -21.91 42.22
N GLY A 6 49.13 -22.29 40.94
CA GLY A 6 50.22 -22.78 40.06
C GLY A 6 50.20 -24.31 39.93
N LYS A 7 50.11 -24.82 38.69
CA LYS A 7 50.70 -26.07 38.11
C LYS A 7 50.06 -26.32 36.76
N SER A 8 50.73 -26.23 35.63
CA SER A 8 51.83 -26.91 34.97
C SER A 8 51.44 -28.21 34.24
N THR A 9 51.64 -28.13 32.93
CA THR A 9 52.29 -29.07 31.98
C THR A 9 51.64 -30.39 31.59
N SER A 10 51.46 -30.63 30.29
CA SER A 10 52.45 -31.43 29.53
C SER A 10 52.16 -31.46 28.03
N PHE A 11 53.26 -31.23 27.28
CA PHE A 11 53.50 -31.54 25.88
C PHE A 11 53.43 -33.03 25.61
N ILE A 12 52.94 -33.45 24.38
CA ILE A 12 53.44 -34.60 23.66
C ILE A 12 53.46 -34.22 22.16
N GLU A 13 54.66 -34.03 21.61
CA GLU A 13 55.03 -34.19 20.24
C GLU A 13 55.09 -35.67 19.85
N ARG A 14 54.70 -35.99 18.63
CA ARG A 14 55.24 -37.10 17.79
C ARG A 14 54.78 -36.88 16.34
N ASP A 15 55.69 -36.52 15.55
CA ASP A 15 56.56 -37.19 14.57
C ASP A 15 55.96 -37.45 13.21
N LEU A 16 56.67 -36.91 12.26
CA LEU A 16 56.67 -37.04 10.81
C LEU A 16 57.00 -38.47 10.36
N SER A 17 56.29 -38.99 9.34
CA SER A 17 56.95 -39.71 8.24
C SER A 17 56.03 -39.93 7.05
N SER A 18 56.39 -39.31 5.95
CA SER A 18 56.50 -39.72 4.55
C SER A 18 55.62 -40.87 4.00
N GLY A 19 54.95 -40.60 2.88
CA GLY A 19 54.42 -41.65 2.00
C GLY A 19 53.74 -41.07 0.77
N SER A 20 54.49 -40.75 -0.25
CA SER A 20 54.00 -40.42 -1.59
C SER A 20 53.43 -41.67 -2.29
N SER A 21 52.21 -41.61 -2.83
CA SER A 21 51.79 -42.46 -3.95
C SER A 21 50.75 -41.75 -4.82
N THR A 22 51.24 -41.41 -6.00
CA THR A 22 50.45 -40.93 -7.15
C THR A 22 49.67 -42.11 -7.73
N GLY A 23 48.31 -42.01 -7.69
CA GLY A 23 47.39 -42.86 -8.45
C GLY A 23 46.38 -42.01 -9.25
N PRO A 24 46.06 -42.38 -10.50
CA PRO A 24 45.28 -41.54 -11.38
C PRO A 24 43.80 -41.47 -10.97
N VAL A 25 43.25 -40.24 -11.06
CA VAL A 25 41.83 -39.91 -10.85
C VAL A 25 40.99 -40.49 -12.00
N PRO A 26 39.93 -41.33 -11.77
CA PRO A 26 39.03 -41.75 -12.83
C PRO A 26 38.11 -40.59 -13.25
N ALA A 27 38.04 -40.40 -14.58
CA ALA A 27 37.10 -39.47 -15.21
C ALA A 27 35.63 -39.89 -14.89
N LEU A 28 34.87 -38.95 -14.32
CA LEU A 28 33.42 -39.09 -14.17
C LEU A 28 32.78 -38.91 -15.55
N GLU A 29 32.43 -39.98 -16.21
CA GLU A 29 31.48 -39.98 -17.32
C GLU A 29 30.11 -39.54 -16.84
N ALA A 30 29.68 -38.37 -17.30
CA ALA A 30 28.31 -37.88 -17.11
C ALA A 30 27.36 -38.75 -17.97
N SER A 31 26.76 -39.77 -17.38
CA SER A 31 25.67 -40.52 -18.00
C SER A 31 24.43 -39.64 -18.20
N ARG A 32 24.10 -39.35 -19.46
CA ARG A 32 22.87 -38.70 -19.88
C ARG A 32 21.67 -39.59 -19.48
N PRO A 33 20.65 -39.09 -18.77
CA PRO A 33 19.49 -39.87 -18.47
C PRO A 33 18.72 -40.22 -19.74
N SER A 34 18.34 -41.51 -19.87
CA SER A 34 17.60 -42.06 -21.00
C SER A 34 16.21 -41.43 -21.14
N ALA A 35 15.69 -41.44 -22.37
CA ALA A 35 14.38 -40.83 -22.71
C ALA A 35 13.20 -41.39 -21.89
N GLU A 36 13.33 -42.63 -21.38
CA GLU A 36 12.30 -43.26 -20.50
C GLU A 36 12.23 -42.63 -19.10
N THR A 37 13.32 -42.06 -18.59
CA THR A 37 13.31 -41.33 -17.30
C THR A 37 12.68 -39.94 -17.44
N ARG A 38 12.59 -39.38 -18.67
CA ARG A 38 11.90 -38.11 -18.95
C ARG A 38 10.38 -38.25 -19.04
N MET A 39 9.84 -39.43 -19.43
CA MET A 39 8.39 -39.64 -19.55
C MET A 39 7.69 -40.04 -18.24
N ARG A 40 8.41 -40.40 -17.18
CA ARG A 40 7.81 -40.71 -15.87
C ARG A 40 7.65 -39.48 -14.94
N ASN A 41 8.13 -38.28 -15.34
CA ASN A 41 8.01 -37.07 -14.58
C ASN A 41 6.86 -36.14 -15.02
N THR A 42 5.98 -36.58 -15.90
CA THR A 42 4.74 -35.90 -16.23
C THR A 42 3.60 -36.62 -15.49
N GLU A 43 3.02 -35.90 -14.54
CA GLU A 43 1.84 -36.29 -13.71
C GLU A 43 2.08 -36.86 -12.31
N SER A 44 3.05 -36.38 -11.57
CA SER A 44 2.86 -36.32 -10.13
C SER A 44 2.24 -34.93 -9.82
N THR A 45 0.95 -34.86 -9.59
CA THR A 45 0.28 -33.74 -8.90
C THR A 45 0.98 -33.58 -7.55
N ASN A 46 1.98 -32.70 -7.53
CA ASN A 46 2.88 -32.52 -6.39
C ASN A 46 2.02 -32.13 -5.17
N PRO A 47 1.91 -32.98 -4.12
CA PRO A 47 1.09 -32.67 -2.94
C PRO A 47 1.50 -31.38 -2.26
N GLN A 48 2.72 -30.86 -2.51
CA GLN A 48 3.16 -29.53 -2.07
C GLN A 48 2.47 -28.38 -2.82
N LYS A 49 2.03 -28.58 -4.09
CA LYS A 49 1.24 -27.57 -4.81
C LYS A 49 -0.21 -27.54 -4.31
N LEU A 50 -0.79 -28.68 -3.98
CA LEU A 50 -2.13 -28.78 -3.39
C LEU A 50 -2.20 -28.25 -1.95
N ALA A 51 -1.09 -28.22 -1.19
CA ALA A 51 -1.04 -27.62 0.14
C ALA A 51 -0.92 -26.09 0.10
N ALA A 52 -0.40 -25.50 -0.99
CA ALA A 52 -0.14 -24.07 -1.08
C ALA A 52 -1.41 -23.19 -1.10
N TRP A 53 -2.52 -23.69 -1.68
CA TRP A 53 -3.78 -22.93 -1.70
C TRP A 53 -4.49 -22.91 -0.33
N ARG A 54 -4.29 -23.94 0.51
CA ARG A 54 -4.86 -23.99 1.87
C ARG A 54 -4.29 -22.92 2.79
N THR A 55 -3.12 -22.37 2.49
CA THR A 55 -2.46 -21.39 3.38
C THR A 55 -3.11 -20.01 3.35
N TRP A 56 -3.82 -19.65 2.28
CA TRP A 56 -4.47 -18.34 2.14
C TRP A 56 -5.99 -18.33 2.38
N ILE A 57 -6.61 -19.52 2.55
CA ILE A 57 -8.03 -19.62 2.95
C ILE A 57 -8.31 -18.82 4.23
N PRO A 58 -7.51 -18.89 5.32
CA PRO A 58 -7.74 -18.07 6.50
C PRO A 58 -7.72 -16.57 6.22
N ALA A 59 -6.93 -16.11 5.23
CA ALA A 59 -6.91 -14.70 4.83
C ALA A 59 -8.25 -14.30 4.18
N LEU A 60 -8.80 -15.15 3.30
CA LEU A 60 -10.13 -14.91 2.72
C LEU A 60 -11.24 -14.92 3.78
N VAL A 61 -11.16 -15.84 4.75
CA VAL A 61 -12.14 -15.91 5.86
C VAL A 61 -12.10 -14.63 6.70
N ILE A 62 -10.90 -14.16 7.08
CA ILE A 62 -10.74 -12.89 7.83
C ILE A 62 -11.37 -11.74 7.04
N TRP A 63 -11.08 -11.64 5.75
CA TRP A 63 -11.60 -10.54 4.91
C TRP A 63 -13.11 -10.64 4.71
N ALA A 64 -13.64 -11.83 4.48
CA ALA A 64 -15.08 -12.06 4.35
C ALA A 64 -15.83 -11.71 5.65
N LEU A 65 -15.28 -12.09 6.81
CA LEU A 65 -15.84 -11.72 8.12
C LEU A 65 -15.80 -10.19 8.33
N ALA A 66 -14.70 -9.52 7.98
CA ALA A 66 -14.61 -8.07 8.05
C ALA A 66 -15.63 -7.41 7.13
N SER A 67 -15.74 -7.86 5.87
CA SER A 67 -16.71 -7.34 4.90
C SER A 67 -18.15 -7.54 5.38
N ALA A 68 -18.48 -8.72 5.89
CA ALA A 68 -19.82 -9.01 6.45
C ALA A 68 -20.13 -8.11 7.65
N THR A 69 -19.15 -7.91 8.54
CA THR A 69 -19.29 -7.00 9.69
C THR A 69 -19.53 -5.57 9.23
N HIS A 70 -18.76 -5.07 8.27
CA HIS A 70 -18.92 -3.70 7.74
C HIS A 70 -20.27 -3.52 7.03
N LEU A 71 -20.70 -4.48 6.20
CA LEU A 71 -22.04 -4.45 5.59
C LEU A 71 -23.15 -4.46 6.64
N GLY A 72 -23.00 -5.27 7.70
CA GLY A 72 -23.93 -5.27 8.83
C GLY A 72 -23.98 -3.93 9.58
N THR A 73 -22.82 -3.30 9.77
CA THR A 73 -22.75 -1.97 10.40
C THR A 73 -23.36 -0.88 9.51
N PHE A 74 -23.16 -0.93 8.18
CA PHE A 74 -23.85 -0.02 7.25
C PHE A 74 -25.37 -0.24 7.27
N ALA A 75 -25.84 -1.48 7.31
CA ALA A 75 -27.27 -1.77 7.40
C ALA A 75 -27.86 -1.25 8.72
N TYR A 76 -27.13 -1.40 9.83
CA TYR A 76 -27.53 -0.85 11.13
C TYR A 76 -27.56 0.69 11.11
N SER A 77 -26.52 1.33 10.56
CA SER A 77 -26.44 2.79 10.44
C SER A 77 -27.60 3.34 9.60
N LEU A 78 -27.91 2.72 8.46
CA LEU A 78 -29.04 3.10 7.62
C LEU A 78 -30.37 2.98 8.37
N ALA A 79 -30.59 1.88 9.12
CA ALA A 79 -31.81 1.68 9.90
C ALA A 79 -31.95 2.71 11.02
N GLU A 80 -30.84 3.13 11.63
CA GLU A 80 -30.83 4.18 12.66
C GLU A 80 -31.12 5.55 12.06
N ASP A 81 -30.50 5.89 10.92
CA ASP A 81 -30.72 7.15 10.21
C ASP A 81 -32.17 7.28 9.72
N GLN A 82 -32.79 6.19 9.27
CA GLN A 82 -34.21 6.18 8.88
C GLN A 82 -35.18 6.39 10.07
N ARG A 83 -34.75 6.03 11.27
CA ARG A 83 -35.54 6.26 12.50
C ARG A 83 -35.35 7.66 13.06
N ASN A 84 -34.30 8.34 12.74
CA ASN A 84 -34.01 9.69 13.24
C ASN A 84 -34.77 10.74 12.44
N PRO A 85 -35.76 11.46 13.05
CA PRO A 85 -36.52 12.49 12.35
C PRO A 85 -35.70 13.72 11.97
N LEU A 86 -34.50 13.90 12.54
CA LEU A 86 -33.61 15.04 12.29
C LEU A 86 -32.63 14.78 11.13
N SER A 87 -32.54 13.56 10.61
CA SER A 87 -31.70 13.22 9.48
C SER A 87 -32.37 13.65 8.16
N HIS A 88 -32.00 14.84 7.66
CA HIS A 88 -32.61 15.40 6.44
C HIS A 88 -32.10 14.77 5.15
N GLU A 89 -30.84 14.35 5.06
CA GLU A 89 -30.23 13.84 3.81
C GLU A 89 -30.45 12.35 3.58
N ASN A 90 -30.60 11.54 4.63
CA ASN A 90 -30.70 10.08 4.52
C ASN A 90 -32.12 9.54 4.27
N LYS A 91 -33.15 10.37 4.34
CA LYS A 91 -34.55 9.95 4.06
C LYS A 91 -34.80 9.49 2.62
N ASN A 92 -33.90 9.83 1.70
CA ASN A 92 -34.04 9.52 0.28
C ASN A 92 -33.26 8.26 -0.16
N HIS A 93 -32.58 7.55 0.75
CA HIS A 93 -31.87 6.33 0.37
C HIS A 93 -32.78 5.11 0.39
N ASN A 94 -33.19 4.65 -0.80
CA ASN A 94 -34.03 3.47 -0.99
C ASN A 94 -33.21 2.17 -0.79
N GLY A 95 -32.76 1.91 0.45
CA GLY A 95 -32.10 0.67 0.82
C GLY A 95 -30.56 0.72 0.86
N LEU A 96 -30.00 -0.39 1.33
CA LEU A 96 -28.55 -0.53 1.60
C LEU A 96 -27.69 -0.26 0.38
N LEU A 97 -28.08 -0.75 -0.80
CA LEU A 97 -27.29 -0.56 -2.02
C LEU A 97 -27.15 0.92 -2.38
N SER A 98 -28.20 1.72 -2.23
CA SER A 98 -28.15 3.16 -2.40
C SER A 98 -27.23 3.81 -1.38
N TYR A 99 -27.31 3.39 -0.13
CA TYR A 99 -26.50 3.92 0.98
C TYR A 99 -25.00 3.60 0.82
N LEU A 100 -24.64 2.45 0.25
CA LEU A 100 -23.25 2.08 -0.07
C LEU A 100 -22.67 2.84 -1.27
N ASN A 101 -23.50 3.60 -2.00
CA ASN A 101 -23.11 4.31 -3.22
C ASN A 101 -23.39 5.83 -3.12
N ILE A 102 -23.29 6.41 -1.91
CA ILE A 102 -23.37 7.87 -1.71
C ILE A 102 -22.00 8.54 -1.96
N TRP A 103 -21.98 9.87 -1.97
CA TRP A 103 -20.79 10.72 -2.11
C TRP A 103 -19.98 10.41 -3.38
N ASP A 104 -18.71 10.05 -3.25
CA ASP A 104 -17.80 9.81 -4.40
C ASP A 104 -18.32 8.74 -5.37
N ALA A 105 -19.09 7.74 -4.92
CA ALA A 105 -19.67 6.73 -5.78
C ALA A 105 -20.61 7.33 -6.83
N GLY A 106 -21.25 8.45 -6.53
CA GLY A 106 -22.06 9.20 -7.49
C GLY A 106 -21.24 9.71 -8.67
N TRP A 107 -20.01 10.18 -8.44
CA TRP A 107 -19.10 10.64 -9.49
C TRP A 107 -18.65 9.48 -10.39
N TYR A 108 -18.33 8.32 -9.82
CA TYR A 108 -18.00 7.12 -10.63
C TYR A 108 -19.19 6.67 -11.48
N GLN A 109 -20.41 6.74 -10.96
CA GLN A 109 -21.61 6.45 -11.73
C GLN A 109 -21.85 7.48 -12.84
N GLY A 110 -21.58 8.77 -12.57
CA GLY A 110 -21.63 9.84 -13.56
C GLY A 110 -20.65 9.61 -14.71
N ILE A 111 -19.40 9.24 -14.41
CA ILE A 111 -18.40 8.90 -15.42
C ILE A 111 -18.85 7.73 -16.30
N TYR A 112 -19.48 6.70 -15.72
CA TYR A 112 -20.02 5.59 -16.51
C TYR A 112 -21.13 6.02 -17.46
N LYS A 113 -22.03 6.91 -17.03
CA LYS A 113 -23.20 7.33 -17.81
C LYS A 113 -22.88 8.39 -18.86
N GLU A 114 -22.08 9.39 -18.49
CA GLU A 114 -21.92 10.62 -19.25
C GLU A 114 -20.47 10.88 -19.70
N TRP A 115 -19.51 10.09 -19.14
CA TRP A 115 -18.08 10.31 -19.30
C TRP A 115 -17.65 11.65 -18.68
N TYR A 116 -16.53 12.18 -19.10
CA TYR A 116 -15.99 13.45 -18.59
C TYR A 116 -16.49 14.65 -19.39
N PRO A 117 -16.75 15.79 -18.75
CA PRO A 117 -17.18 17.00 -19.46
C PRO A 117 -16.06 17.52 -20.36
N THR A 118 -16.46 18.14 -21.48
CA THR A 118 -15.56 18.83 -22.41
C THR A 118 -15.33 20.29 -21.98
N GLU A 119 -16.22 20.85 -21.20
CA GLU A 119 -16.11 22.19 -20.62
C GLU A 119 -16.10 22.07 -19.10
N LEU A 120 -15.18 22.82 -18.45
CA LEU A 120 -15.12 22.83 -17.00
C LEU A 120 -16.23 23.72 -16.46
N PRO A 121 -17.06 23.23 -15.51
CA PRO A 121 -18.07 24.06 -14.86
C PRO A 121 -17.37 25.12 -13.98
N LEU A 122 -17.84 26.36 -14.08
CA LEU A 122 -17.28 27.47 -13.32
C LEU A 122 -18.28 27.95 -12.27
N ARG A 123 -17.75 28.40 -11.14
CA ARG A 123 -18.48 29.15 -10.12
C ARG A 123 -18.61 30.61 -10.51
N ALA A 124 -19.44 31.37 -9.79
CA ALA A 124 -19.65 32.79 -10.02
C ALA A 124 -18.37 33.63 -9.90
N ASP A 125 -17.39 33.19 -9.13
CA ASP A 125 -16.08 33.81 -8.94
C ASP A 125 -15.05 33.42 -10.02
N GLY A 126 -15.45 32.64 -11.01
CA GLY A 126 -14.59 32.12 -12.08
C GLY A 126 -13.71 30.93 -11.72
N SER A 127 -13.73 30.44 -10.46
CA SER A 127 -13.06 29.21 -10.08
C SER A 127 -13.77 27.97 -10.65
N VAL A 128 -13.01 26.89 -10.87
CA VAL A 128 -13.60 25.61 -11.35
C VAL A 128 -14.46 25.02 -10.24
N SER A 129 -15.68 24.62 -10.61
CA SER A 129 -16.59 23.93 -9.69
C SER A 129 -16.28 22.44 -9.63
N PHE A 130 -16.91 21.73 -8.67
CA PHE A 130 -16.84 20.28 -8.56
C PHE A 130 -17.23 19.60 -9.86
N ASN A 131 -16.40 18.65 -10.32
CA ASN A 131 -16.67 17.90 -11.54
C ASN A 131 -15.94 16.54 -11.52
N SER A 132 -16.26 15.68 -12.48
CA SER A 132 -15.77 14.30 -12.53
C SER A 132 -14.28 14.15 -12.84
N TRP A 133 -13.58 15.19 -13.33
CA TRP A 133 -12.14 15.12 -13.58
C TRP A 133 -11.29 14.86 -12.34
N ALA A 134 -11.81 15.07 -11.12
CA ALA A 134 -11.14 14.69 -9.88
C ALA A 134 -11.08 13.16 -9.68
N PHE A 135 -11.85 12.38 -10.45
CA PHE A 135 -11.99 10.93 -10.27
C PHE A 135 -11.39 10.17 -11.45
N MET A 136 -10.52 9.19 -11.16
CA MET A 136 -9.89 8.35 -12.18
C MET A 136 -10.88 7.35 -12.79
N PRO A 137 -10.73 6.99 -14.11
CA PRO A 137 -11.76 6.26 -14.87
C PRO A 137 -11.86 4.77 -14.53
N LEU A 138 -10.79 4.12 -14.01
CA LEU A 138 -10.68 2.66 -14.03
C LEU A 138 -11.82 1.95 -13.29
N HIS A 139 -12.14 2.43 -12.06
CA HIS A 139 -13.22 1.81 -11.26
C HIS A 139 -14.58 1.94 -11.97
N SER A 140 -14.86 3.12 -12.50
CA SER A 140 -16.09 3.38 -13.27
C SER A 140 -16.20 2.49 -14.52
N MET A 141 -15.10 2.38 -15.28
CA MET A 141 -15.06 1.55 -16.49
C MET A 141 -15.25 0.06 -16.20
N ILE A 142 -14.56 -0.49 -15.18
CA ILE A 142 -14.68 -1.90 -14.81
C ILE A 142 -16.10 -2.18 -14.32
N SER A 143 -16.61 -1.35 -13.39
CA SER A 143 -17.96 -1.51 -12.84
C SER A 143 -19.04 -1.37 -13.90
N GLY A 144 -18.88 -0.42 -14.82
CA GLY A 144 -19.78 -0.25 -15.98
C GLY A 144 -19.76 -1.46 -16.89
N LYS A 145 -18.59 -1.99 -17.25
CA LYS A 145 -18.48 -3.21 -18.06
C LYS A 145 -19.10 -4.44 -17.38
N VAL A 146 -18.92 -4.57 -16.06
CA VAL A 146 -19.57 -5.64 -15.28
C VAL A 146 -21.10 -5.45 -15.32
N ALA A 147 -21.61 -4.23 -15.15
CA ALA A 147 -23.03 -3.93 -15.25
C ALA A 147 -23.60 -4.29 -16.62
N ASP A 148 -22.91 -3.87 -17.69
CA ASP A 148 -23.32 -4.14 -19.08
C ASP A 148 -23.35 -5.65 -19.40
N ILE A 149 -22.30 -6.39 -19.02
CA ILE A 149 -22.17 -7.82 -19.34
C ILE A 149 -23.22 -8.66 -18.61
N PHE A 150 -23.50 -8.34 -17.33
CA PHE A 150 -24.43 -9.12 -16.52
C PHE A 150 -25.86 -8.55 -16.51
N GLY A 151 -26.11 -7.42 -17.16
CA GLY A 151 -27.44 -6.77 -17.17
C GLY A 151 -27.90 -6.33 -15.79
N ILE A 152 -27.00 -5.92 -14.90
CA ILE A 152 -27.28 -5.52 -13.52
C ILE A 152 -27.11 -4.01 -13.33
N GLU A 153 -27.70 -3.49 -12.25
CA GLU A 153 -27.53 -2.08 -11.89
C GLU A 153 -26.06 -1.74 -11.63
N TYR A 154 -25.59 -0.57 -12.12
CA TYR A 154 -24.21 -0.09 -11.93
C TYR A 154 -23.77 -0.10 -10.45
N ARG A 155 -24.65 0.34 -9.53
CA ARG A 155 -24.33 0.38 -8.10
C ARG A 155 -24.01 -1.01 -7.54
N LEU A 156 -24.76 -2.03 -7.97
CA LEU A 156 -24.50 -3.42 -7.59
C LEU A 156 -23.17 -3.91 -8.15
N ALA A 157 -22.89 -3.60 -9.42
CA ALA A 157 -21.64 -3.92 -10.08
C ALA A 157 -20.44 -3.25 -9.36
N ALA A 158 -20.57 -1.97 -9.00
CA ALA A 158 -19.51 -1.21 -8.32
C ALA A 158 -19.17 -1.82 -6.94
N VAL A 159 -20.17 -2.15 -6.13
CA VAL A 159 -19.98 -2.85 -4.85
C VAL A 159 -19.40 -4.25 -5.07
N GLY A 160 -19.88 -4.98 -6.08
CA GLY A 160 -19.36 -6.31 -6.46
C GLY A 160 -17.87 -6.27 -6.84
N VAL A 161 -17.47 -5.29 -7.65
CA VAL A 161 -16.05 -5.06 -8.04
C VAL A 161 -15.22 -4.75 -6.80
N SER A 162 -15.69 -3.91 -5.88
CA SER A 162 -15.00 -3.59 -4.63
C SER A 162 -14.82 -4.83 -3.74
N LEU A 163 -15.85 -5.63 -3.56
CA LEU A 163 -15.79 -6.88 -2.79
C LEU A 163 -14.82 -7.90 -3.40
N ALA A 164 -14.87 -8.08 -4.73
CA ALA A 164 -13.96 -8.98 -5.45
C ALA A 164 -12.51 -8.51 -5.34
N ALA A 165 -12.26 -7.21 -5.55
CA ALA A 165 -10.95 -6.61 -5.38
C ALA A 165 -10.44 -6.74 -3.94
N GLY A 166 -11.31 -6.57 -2.94
CA GLY A 166 -10.99 -6.75 -1.52
C GLY A 166 -10.57 -8.18 -1.20
N LEU A 167 -11.28 -9.20 -1.69
CA LEU A 167 -10.88 -10.60 -1.52
C LEU A 167 -9.52 -10.90 -2.16
N ALA A 168 -9.28 -10.38 -3.37
CA ALA A 168 -7.97 -10.50 -4.02
C ALA A 168 -6.88 -9.77 -3.22
N LEU A 169 -7.18 -8.57 -2.71
CA LEU A 169 -6.29 -7.80 -1.84
C LEU A 169 -5.89 -8.58 -0.59
N ALA A 170 -6.83 -9.27 0.06
CA ALA A 170 -6.54 -10.10 1.24
C ALA A 170 -5.45 -11.14 0.98
N VAL A 171 -5.55 -11.84 -0.17
CA VAL A 171 -4.54 -12.85 -0.57
C VAL A 171 -3.19 -12.19 -0.86
N VAL A 172 -3.20 -11.05 -1.56
CA VAL A 172 -1.97 -10.31 -1.91
C VAL A 172 -1.29 -9.79 -0.66
N LEU A 173 -2.02 -9.13 0.25
CA LEU A 173 -1.47 -8.62 1.51
C LEU A 173 -0.92 -9.73 2.40
N TYR A 174 -1.66 -10.83 2.56
CA TYR A 174 -1.17 -11.98 3.31
C TYR A 174 0.19 -12.48 2.77
N ARG A 175 0.29 -12.65 1.43
CA ARG A 175 1.54 -13.06 0.78
C ARG A 175 2.68 -12.04 0.94
N ILE A 176 2.37 -10.76 0.87
CA ILE A 176 3.33 -9.68 1.11
C ILE A 176 3.84 -9.73 2.56
N PHE A 177 2.96 -9.89 3.55
CA PHE A 177 3.33 -9.94 4.96
C PHE A 177 4.17 -11.18 5.28
N VAL A 178 3.76 -12.35 4.80
CA VAL A 178 4.57 -13.58 4.93
C VAL A 178 5.93 -13.42 4.23
N GLY A 179 5.95 -12.84 3.03
CA GLY A 179 7.17 -12.56 2.27
C GLY A 179 8.11 -11.62 3.02
N SER A 180 7.57 -10.57 3.64
CA SER A 180 8.31 -9.63 4.46
C SER A 180 8.93 -10.31 5.70
N LEU A 181 8.14 -11.11 6.42
CA LEU A 181 8.61 -11.86 7.59
C LEU A 181 9.62 -12.96 7.25
N ASN A 182 9.64 -13.44 6.00
CA ASN A 182 10.61 -14.43 5.51
C ASN A 182 11.85 -13.80 4.88
N TRP A 183 11.82 -12.49 4.63
CA TRP A 183 12.95 -11.80 4.07
C TRP A 183 14.08 -11.72 5.11
N ARG A 184 15.28 -12.11 4.72
CA ARG A 184 16.49 -12.01 5.55
C ARG A 184 17.34 -10.86 5.00
N ALA A 185 17.51 -9.84 5.80
CA ALA A 185 18.59 -8.90 5.56
C ALA A 185 19.91 -9.69 5.52
N ARG A 186 20.63 -9.65 4.40
CA ARG A 186 21.90 -10.37 4.25
C ARG A 186 22.82 -10.02 5.43
N GLY A 187 22.99 -10.95 6.35
CA GLY A 187 24.05 -10.97 7.34
C GLY A 187 23.82 -10.28 8.67
N VAL A 188 22.75 -9.51 8.94
CA VAL A 188 22.74 -8.65 10.12
C VAL A 188 21.62 -8.94 11.13
N PHE A 189 20.43 -9.38 10.72
CA PHE A 189 19.33 -9.60 11.67
C PHE A 189 18.43 -10.78 11.28
N ASP A 190 18.23 -11.70 12.24
CA ASP A 190 17.23 -12.76 12.12
C ASP A 190 15.88 -12.23 12.62
N THR A 191 14.87 -12.16 11.74
CA THR A 191 13.49 -11.87 12.10
C THR A 191 12.95 -12.81 13.16
N ARG A 192 13.51 -14.04 13.29
CA ARG A 192 13.16 -15.01 14.34
C ARG A 192 13.43 -14.44 15.74
N ALA A 193 14.49 -13.68 15.92
CA ALA A 193 14.82 -13.06 17.20
C ALA A 193 13.76 -12.04 17.66
N LEU A 194 13.09 -11.35 16.70
CA LEU A 194 12.02 -10.39 17.00
C LEU A 194 10.65 -11.04 17.15
N VAL A 195 10.35 -12.04 16.32
CA VAL A 195 9.04 -12.68 16.24
C VAL A 195 8.91 -13.85 17.23
N GLY A 196 10.06 -14.36 17.75
CA GLY A 196 10.11 -15.53 18.63
C GLY A 196 9.63 -16.80 17.93
N ASP A 197 9.10 -17.74 18.71
CA ASP A 197 8.61 -19.05 18.20
C ASP A 197 7.26 -19.00 17.51
N GLU A 198 6.66 -17.80 17.39
CA GLU A 198 5.38 -17.67 16.74
C GLU A 198 5.48 -17.88 15.22
N SER A 199 4.55 -18.65 14.65
CA SER A 199 4.46 -18.85 13.22
C SER A 199 4.30 -17.50 12.49
N ARG A 200 5.16 -17.22 11.51
CA ARG A 200 5.09 -16.02 10.65
C ARG A 200 3.75 -15.90 9.95
N ASN A 201 3.16 -17.03 9.57
CA ASN A 201 1.83 -17.07 8.99
C ASN A 201 0.78 -16.51 9.94
N ARG A 202 0.89 -16.81 11.25
CA ARG A 202 -0.03 -16.30 12.27
C ARG A 202 0.09 -14.79 12.45
N ILE A 203 1.29 -14.25 12.46
CA ILE A 203 1.51 -12.80 12.54
C ILE A 203 0.98 -12.10 11.28
N ALA A 204 1.22 -12.66 10.09
CA ALA A 204 0.70 -12.13 8.85
C ALA A 204 -0.84 -12.12 8.82
N LEU A 205 -1.51 -13.16 9.36
CA LEU A 205 -2.97 -13.18 9.50
C LEU A 205 -3.47 -12.14 10.49
N TRP A 206 -2.77 -11.92 11.61
CA TRP A 206 -3.11 -10.83 12.53
C TRP A 206 -2.91 -9.45 11.90
N ALA A 207 -1.83 -9.25 11.13
CA ALA A 207 -1.62 -8.02 10.39
C ALA A 207 -2.76 -7.75 9.40
N LEU A 208 -3.18 -8.80 8.69
CA LEU A 208 -4.34 -8.73 7.80
C LEU A 208 -5.63 -8.41 8.57
N ALA A 209 -5.86 -9.04 9.73
CA ALA A 209 -7.04 -8.75 10.55
C ALA A 209 -7.05 -7.30 11.06
N VAL A 210 -5.91 -6.80 11.58
CA VAL A 210 -5.77 -5.40 11.99
C VAL A 210 -6.05 -4.44 10.84
N TYR A 211 -5.61 -4.78 9.61
CA TYR A 211 -5.88 -3.97 8.43
C TYR A 211 -7.35 -4.05 8.00
N ALA A 212 -7.92 -5.26 7.90
CA ALA A 212 -9.28 -5.49 7.44
C ALA A 212 -10.36 -4.92 8.38
N PHE A 213 -10.03 -4.78 9.67
CA PHE A 213 -10.89 -4.16 10.69
C PHE A 213 -10.40 -2.76 11.09
N SER A 214 -9.55 -2.11 10.30
CA SER A 214 -9.10 -0.73 10.59
C SER A 214 -10.25 0.27 10.47
N PRO A 215 -10.17 1.45 11.11
CA PRO A 215 -11.28 2.42 11.15
C PRO A 215 -11.85 2.81 9.78
N ALA A 216 -11.01 2.92 8.75
CA ALA A 216 -11.43 3.31 7.40
C ALA A 216 -11.73 2.12 6.46
N SER A 217 -11.53 0.87 6.92
CA SER A 217 -11.75 -0.33 6.08
C SER A 217 -13.19 -0.57 5.62
N PRO A 218 -14.26 -0.01 6.24
CA PRO A 218 -15.61 -0.09 5.70
C PRO A 218 -15.72 0.40 4.25
N ILE A 219 -14.86 1.31 3.81
CA ILE A 219 -14.85 1.81 2.42
C ILE A 219 -14.64 0.68 1.40
N PHE A 220 -14.01 -0.43 1.78
CA PHE A 220 -13.77 -1.57 0.87
C PHE A 220 -15.03 -2.36 0.47
N VAL A 221 -16.16 -2.11 1.12
CA VAL A 221 -17.45 -2.74 0.79
C VAL A 221 -18.43 -1.78 0.12
N THR A 222 -17.98 -0.58 -0.27
CA THR A 222 -18.79 0.45 -0.93
C THR A 222 -18.49 0.52 -2.42
N GLY A 223 -19.28 1.29 -3.19
CA GLY A 223 -19.08 1.52 -4.63
C GLY A 223 -17.90 2.44 -4.99
N TYR A 224 -16.78 2.32 -4.25
CA TYR A 224 -15.62 3.19 -4.32
C TYR A 224 -14.39 2.51 -4.94
N ALA A 225 -13.43 3.30 -5.40
CA ALA A 225 -12.21 2.79 -6.04
C ALA A 225 -11.16 2.23 -5.06
N GLU A 226 -11.31 2.41 -3.74
CA GLU A 226 -10.29 2.11 -2.72
C GLU A 226 -9.85 0.66 -2.69
N ALA A 227 -10.78 -0.30 -2.81
CA ALA A 227 -10.43 -1.72 -2.82
C ALA A 227 -9.59 -2.08 -4.05
N LEU A 228 -10.03 -1.63 -5.23
CA LEU A 228 -9.32 -1.87 -6.50
C LEU A 228 -7.96 -1.17 -6.52
N SER A 229 -7.91 0.10 -6.12
CA SER A 229 -6.67 0.87 -6.11
C SER A 229 -5.64 0.32 -5.13
N THR A 230 -6.08 -0.09 -3.94
CA THR A 230 -5.18 -0.69 -2.94
C THR A 230 -4.67 -2.07 -3.38
N LEU A 231 -5.50 -2.87 -4.06
CA LEU A 231 -5.07 -4.13 -4.68
C LEU A 231 -3.97 -3.89 -5.73
N LEU A 232 -4.21 -2.97 -6.67
CA LEU A 232 -3.25 -2.66 -7.74
C LEU A 232 -1.95 -2.08 -7.18
N LEU A 233 -2.06 -1.25 -6.15
CA LEU A 233 -0.92 -0.74 -5.41
C LEU A 233 -0.13 -1.85 -4.71
N ALA A 234 -0.81 -2.73 -3.96
CA ALA A 234 -0.16 -3.85 -3.29
C ALA A 234 0.53 -4.79 -4.28
N LEU A 235 -0.08 -5.04 -5.44
CA LEU A 235 0.54 -5.76 -6.54
C LEU A 235 1.76 -5.03 -7.11
N SER A 236 1.71 -3.70 -7.26
CA SER A 236 2.86 -2.90 -7.71
C SER A 236 4.05 -3.03 -6.74
N VAL A 237 3.80 -2.88 -5.44
CA VAL A 237 4.82 -3.06 -4.40
C VAL A 237 5.35 -4.50 -4.38
N TRP A 238 4.47 -5.49 -4.56
CA TRP A 238 4.86 -6.90 -4.67
C TRP A 238 5.74 -7.16 -5.91
N CYS A 239 5.41 -6.56 -7.08
CA CYS A 239 6.21 -6.66 -8.29
C CYS A 239 7.62 -6.11 -8.08
N VAL A 240 7.76 -4.96 -7.43
CA VAL A 240 9.08 -4.38 -7.09
C VAL A 240 9.84 -5.29 -6.12
N ALA A 241 9.18 -5.77 -5.06
CA ALA A 241 9.81 -6.67 -4.08
C ALA A 241 10.25 -8.02 -4.67
N ARG A 242 9.65 -8.43 -5.81
CA ARG A 242 9.98 -9.66 -6.55
C ARG A 242 10.76 -9.42 -7.84
N GLU A 243 11.19 -8.20 -8.09
CA GLU A 243 11.92 -7.79 -9.29
C GLU A 243 11.19 -8.12 -10.61
N ARG A 244 9.83 -8.09 -10.58
CA ARG A 244 8.98 -8.38 -11.74
C ARG A 244 8.61 -7.10 -12.49
N TYR A 245 9.62 -6.41 -13.02
CA TYR A 245 9.45 -5.06 -13.58
C TYR A 245 8.56 -5.00 -14.83
N ILE A 246 8.55 -6.05 -15.66
CA ILE A 246 7.65 -6.11 -16.84
C ILE A 246 6.19 -6.15 -16.39
N LEU A 247 5.86 -6.94 -15.35
CA LEU A 247 4.51 -7.01 -14.79
C LEU A 247 4.14 -5.73 -14.04
N LEU A 248 5.13 -5.04 -13.47
CA LEU A 248 4.91 -3.76 -12.78
C LEU A 248 4.28 -2.72 -13.69
N LEU A 249 4.69 -2.62 -14.97
CA LEU A 249 4.25 -1.55 -15.87
C LEU A 249 2.73 -1.51 -16.06
N PRO A 250 2.04 -2.58 -16.50
CA PRO A 250 0.60 -2.55 -16.64
C PRO A 250 -0.12 -2.39 -15.29
N VAL A 251 0.39 -3.00 -14.23
CA VAL A 251 -0.23 -2.89 -12.90
C VAL A 251 -0.13 -1.47 -12.35
N ALA A 252 1.03 -0.80 -12.50
CA ALA A 252 1.22 0.59 -12.07
C ALA A 252 0.39 1.59 -12.90
N LEU A 253 0.23 1.34 -14.21
CA LEU A 253 -0.67 2.14 -15.05
C LEU A 253 -2.12 2.03 -14.55
N LEU A 254 -2.61 0.81 -14.33
CA LEU A 254 -3.96 0.60 -13.78
C LEU A 254 -4.11 1.22 -12.38
N ALA A 255 -3.08 1.16 -11.53
CA ALA A 255 -3.09 1.83 -10.23
C ALA A 255 -3.23 3.35 -10.37
N ALA A 256 -2.47 3.98 -11.29
CA ALA A 256 -2.55 5.40 -11.57
C ALA A 256 -3.91 5.83 -12.16
N LEU A 257 -4.57 4.94 -12.91
CA LEU A 257 -5.91 5.16 -13.46
C LEU A 257 -7.05 4.83 -12.49
N SER A 258 -6.75 4.28 -11.31
CA SER A 258 -7.75 4.00 -10.26
C SER A 258 -7.84 5.07 -9.20
N ARG A 259 -6.71 5.69 -8.84
CA ARG A 259 -6.55 6.80 -7.88
C ARG A 259 -5.29 7.59 -8.26
N PRO A 260 -5.07 8.84 -7.77
CA PRO A 260 -3.87 9.62 -8.08
C PRO A 260 -2.60 9.06 -7.42
N LEU A 261 -2.31 7.78 -7.68
CA LEU A 261 -1.17 7.03 -7.12
C LEU A 261 0.10 7.12 -7.99
N GLY A 262 0.01 7.73 -9.18
CA GLY A 262 1.15 7.79 -10.11
C GLY A 262 2.38 8.48 -9.54
N VAL A 263 2.20 9.60 -8.84
CA VAL A 263 3.31 10.36 -8.23
C VAL A 263 4.02 9.55 -7.14
N PRO A 264 3.33 9.06 -6.09
CA PRO A 264 4.02 8.28 -5.05
C PRO A 264 4.58 6.96 -5.55
N LEU A 265 3.94 6.29 -6.53
CA LEU A 265 4.51 5.09 -7.17
C LEU A 265 5.77 5.40 -7.96
N GLY A 266 5.77 6.48 -8.74
CA GLY A 266 6.94 6.93 -9.48
C GLY A 266 8.12 7.23 -8.54
N ALA A 267 7.89 7.98 -7.47
CA ALA A 267 8.89 8.26 -6.44
C ALA A 267 9.42 6.96 -5.80
N PHE A 268 8.54 6.02 -5.46
CA PHE A 268 8.92 4.73 -4.89
C PHE A 268 9.81 3.91 -5.83
N VAL A 269 9.41 3.75 -7.10
CA VAL A 269 10.19 2.94 -8.07
C VAL A 269 11.52 3.61 -8.43
N GLY A 270 11.53 4.95 -8.53
CA GLY A 270 12.75 5.73 -8.76
C GLY A 270 13.74 5.62 -7.60
N LEU A 271 13.28 5.75 -6.36
CA LEU A 271 14.14 5.58 -5.18
C LEU A 271 14.56 4.12 -4.98
N TRP A 272 13.73 3.15 -5.38
CA TRP A 272 14.12 1.74 -5.40
C TRP A 272 15.25 1.46 -6.38
N TRP A 273 15.17 2.04 -7.59
CA TRP A 273 16.28 1.98 -8.55
C TRP A 273 17.55 2.58 -7.97
N LEU A 274 17.47 3.76 -7.35
CA LEU A 274 18.61 4.41 -6.72
C LEU A 274 19.23 3.53 -5.61
N TRP A 275 18.37 2.98 -4.73
CA TRP A 275 18.77 2.05 -3.69
C TRP A 275 19.54 0.85 -4.24
N CYS A 276 19.01 0.19 -5.27
CA CYS A 276 19.64 -0.95 -5.91
C CYS A 276 20.98 -0.58 -6.58
N THR A 277 21.03 0.56 -7.27
CA THR A 277 22.24 1.05 -7.94
C THR A 277 23.35 1.38 -6.95
N VAL A 278 23.02 2.07 -5.86
CA VAL A 278 23.96 2.37 -4.77
C VAL A 278 24.46 1.09 -4.09
N SER A 279 23.56 0.13 -3.86
CA SER A 279 23.94 -1.16 -3.27
C SER A 279 24.90 -1.95 -4.15
N ASP A 280 24.67 -1.96 -5.47
CA ASP A 280 25.57 -2.61 -6.43
C ASP A 280 26.95 -1.90 -6.51
N TYR A 281 26.94 -0.55 -6.45
CA TYR A 281 28.18 0.23 -6.39
C TYR A 281 28.98 -0.09 -5.12
N LEU A 282 28.34 -0.08 -3.95
CA LEU A 282 29.02 -0.39 -2.69
C LEU A 282 29.56 -1.82 -2.64
N ALA A 283 28.82 -2.79 -3.18
CA ALA A 283 29.29 -4.17 -3.28
C ALA A 283 30.54 -4.29 -4.13
N ARG A 284 30.63 -3.61 -5.29
CA ARG A 284 31.81 -3.58 -6.14
C ARG A 284 33.04 -2.98 -5.43
N ARG A 285 32.83 -1.91 -4.66
CA ARG A 285 33.88 -1.25 -3.89
C ARG A 285 34.46 -2.10 -2.75
N THR A 286 33.67 -3.04 -2.22
CA THR A 286 34.12 -3.98 -1.19
C THR A 286 34.88 -5.18 -1.78
N ASP A 287 34.52 -5.61 -2.99
CA ASP A 287 35.13 -6.79 -3.63
C ASP A 287 36.47 -6.47 -4.34
N ASP A 288 36.56 -5.31 -4.99
CA ASP A 288 37.77 -4.88 -5.69
C ASP A 288 38.03 -3.37 -5.56
N SER A 289 38.92 -2.99 -4.66
CA SER A 289 39.33 -1.59 -4.46
C SER A 289 40.30 -1.05 -5.52
N SER A 290 40.76 -1.89 -6.45
CA SER A 290 41.75 -1.52 -7.47
C SER A 290 41.16 -0.71 -8.63
N GLN A 291 39.83 -0.82 -8.85
CA GLN A 291 39.15 -0.10 -9.91
C GLN A 291 38.84 1.36 -9.54
N SER A 292 38.75 2.23 -10.56
CA SER A 292 38.40 3.63 -10.32
C SER A 292 36.95 3.78 -9.83
N VAL A 293 36.71 4.75 -8.94
CA VAL A 293 35.38 5.10 -8.42
C VAL A 293 34.37 5.33 -9.55
N LEU A 294 34.80 6.00 -10.63
CA LEU A 294 33.94 6.30 -11.78
C LEU A 294 33.60 5.04 -12.59
N SER A 295 34.51 4.09 -12.71
CA SER A 295 34.28 2.82 -13.40
C SER A 295 33.23 1.99 -12.68
N ASP A 296 33.33 1.86 -11.35
CA ASP A 296 32.38 1.11 -10.55
C ASP A 296 30.99 1.76 -10.54
N ALA A 297 30.93 3.09 -10.40
CA ALA A 297 29.69 3.84 -10.46
C ALA A 297 29.00 3.68 -11.83
N TRP A 298 29.79 3.77 -12.93
CA TRP A 298 29.25 3.58 -14.27
C TRP A 298 28.78 2.16 -14.54
N ALA A 299 29.49 1.16 -14.05
CA ALA A 299 29.11 -0.25 -14.18
C ALA A 299 27.80 -0.55 -13.40
N ALA A 300 27.65 -0.02 -12.18
CA ALA A 300 26.44 -0.15 -11.39
C ALA A 300 25.25 0.53 -12.10
N PHE A 301 25.43 1.75 -12.59
CA PHE A 301 24.41 2.49 -13.35
C PHE A 301 23.98 1.75 -14.61
N ARG A 302 24.94 1.33 -15.46
CA ARG A 302 24.66 0.58 -16.71
C ARG A 302 23.91 -0.72 -16.44
N GLY A 303 24.26 -1.43 -15.36
CA GLY A 303 23.60 -2.67 -14.97
C GLY A 303 22.12 -2.48 -14.60
N ARG A 304 21.70 -1.25 -14.26
CA ARG A 304 20.34 -0.90 -13.81
C ARG A 304 19.60 0.04 -14.74
N ILE A 305 20.09 0.32 -15.95
CA ILE A 305 19.48 1.29 -16.87
C ILE A 305 18.05 0.88 -17.29
N GLY A 306 17.79 -0.41 -17.50
CA GLY A 306 16.45 -0.90 -17.81
C GLY A 306 15.46 -0.67 -16.67
N GLN A 307 15.92 -0.77 -15.40
CA GLN A 307 15.11 -0.47 -14.23
C GLN A 307 14.85 1.03 -14.12
N LEU A 308 15.81 1.89 -14.46
CA LEU A 308 15.63 3.34 -14.53
C LEU A 308 14.58 3.73 -15.57
N LEU A 309 14.68 3.18 -16.78
CA LEU A 309 13.68 3.43 -17.83
C LEU A 309 12.30 2.99 -17.41
N GLY A 310 12.16 1.84 -16.76
CA GLY A 310 10.92 1.39 -16.15
C GLY A 310 10.41 2.35 -15.07
N ALA A 311 11.27 2.89 -14.21
CA ALA A 311 10.91 3.86 -13.20
C ALA A 311 10.41 5.18 -13.82
N LEU A 312 11.09 5.69 -14.85
CA LEU A 312 10.68 6.89 -15.58
C LEU A 312 9.31 6.68 -16.25
N LEU A 313 9.08 5.50 -16.83
CA LEU A 313 7.78 5.15 -17.41
C LEU A 313 6.68 5.10 -16.34
N VAL A 314 6.92 4.50 -15.17
CA VAL A 314 5.95 4.51 -14.05
C VAL A 314 5.67 5.94 -13.59
N CYS A 315 6.70 6.80 -13.50
CA CYS A 315 6.51 8.22 -13.20
C CYS A 315 5.60 8.92 -14.22
N SER A 316 5.75 8.61 -15.51
CA SER A 316 4.94 9.23 -16.56
C SER A 316 3.46 8.86 -16.48
N PHE A 317 3.10 7.75 -15.84
CA PHE A 317 1.69 7.36 -15.63
C PHE A 317 0.90 8.34 -14.76
N ALA A 318 1.59 9.15 -13.92
CA ALA A 318 0.96 10.23 -13.17
C ALA A 318 0.30 11.28 -14.08
N PHE A 319 0.77 11.41 -15.32
CA PHE A 319 0.30 12.43 -16.26
C PHE A 319 -0.76 11.91 -17.24
N VAL A 320 -1.07 10.62 -17.26
CA VAL A 320 -2.03 10.05 -18.21
C VAL A 320 -3.41 10.67 -18.07
N HIS A 321 -3.93 10.74 -16.84
CA HIS A 321 -5.25 11.34 -16.59
C HIS A 321 -5.24 12.87 -16.73
N PRO A 322 -4.27 13.63 -16.20
CA PRO A 322 -4.13 15.06 -16.49
C PRO A 322 -4.04 15.39 -17.99
N LEU A 323 -3.26 14.60 -18.75
CA LEU A 323 -3.16 14.78 -20.19
C LEU A 323 -4.51 14.50 -20.91
N HIS A 324 -5.22 13.46 -20.48
CA HIS A 324 -6.56 13.18 -20.99
C HIS A 324 -7.52 14.36 -20.72
N ALA A 325 -7.48 14.93 -19.50
CA ALA A 325 -8.27 16.12 -19.15
C ALA A 325 -7.91 17.32 -20.04
N ALA A 326 -6.62 17.59 -20.22
CA ALA A 326 -6.13 18.68 -21.05
C ALA A 326 -6.56 18.54 -22.52
N LEU A 327 -6.41 17.35 -23.10
CA LEU A 327 -6.79 17.09 -24.49
C LEU A 327 -8.29 17.18 -24.71
N ARG A 328 -9.11 16.75 -23.76
CA ARG A 328 -10.56 16.76 -23.91
C ARG A 328 -11.19 18.13 -23.69
N THR A 329 -10.63 18.91 -22.77
CA THR A 329 -11.16 20.25 -22.42
C THR A 329 -10.48 21.38 -23.19
N GLY A 330 -9.35 21.15 -23.86
CA GLY A 330 -8.53 22.16 -24.49
C GLY A 330 -7.76 23.05 -23.46
N ARG A 331 -7.79 22.70 -22.16
CA ARG A 331 -7.13 23.44 -21.08
C ARG A 331 -5.99 22.63 -20.46
N PRO A 332 -4.73 23.07 -20.57
CA PRO A 332 -3.59 22.33 -20.00
C PRO A 332 -3.67 22.13 -18.49
N ASP A 333 -4.31 23.03 -17.78
CA ASP A 333 -4.48 23.04 -16.31
C ASP A 333 -5.77 22.36 -15.83
N ALA A 334 -6.57 21.75 -16.71
CA ALA A 334 -7.91 21.26 -16.41
C ALA A 334 -7.99 20.37 -15.18
N TYR A 335 -7.07 19.38 -15.06
CA TYR A 335 -7.01 18.49 -13.91
C TYR A 335 -6.63 19.23 -12.62
N LEU A 336 -5.58 20.07 -12.67
CA LEU A 336 -5.12 20.86 -11.51
C LEU A 336 -6.19 21.84 -11.04
N ALA A 337 -6.82 22.54 -11.97
CA ALA A 337 -7.90 23.48 -11.66
C ALA A 337 -9.10 22.77 -11.03
N THR A 338 -9.41 21.53 -11.46
CA THR A 338 -10.44 20.70 -10.84
C THR A 338 -10.06 20.31 -9.40
N GLU A 339 -8.86 19.80 -9.17
CA GLU A 339 -8.39 19.40 -7.83
C GLU A 339 -8.39 20.59 -6.84
N LEU A 340 -7.93 21.78 -7.30
CA LEU A 340 -7.97 23.00 -6.50
C LEU A 340 -9.41 23.47 -6.27
N GLY A 341 -10.30 23.26 -7.24
CA GLY A 341 -11.73 23.55 -7.11
C GLY A 341 -12.41 22.78 -5.97
N TRP A 342 -11.98 21.56 -5.70
CA TRP A 342 -12.43 20.76 -4.53
C TRP A 342 -11.95 21.34 -3.18
N SER A 343 -10.95 22.19 -3.21
CA SER A 343 -10.44 22.92 -2.03
C SER A 343 -10.87 24.39 -2.03
N PHE A 344 -11.81 24.80 -2.88
CA PHE A 344 -12.26 26.19 -3.07
C PHE A 344 -11.09 27.15 -3.38
N ARG A 345 -10.10 26.68 -4.13
CA ARG A 345 -8.90 27.43 -4.51
C ARG A 345 -8.81 27.60 -6.02
N LYS A 346 -8.04 28.60 -6.45
CA LYS A 346 -7.74 28.88 -7.86
C LYS A 346 -6.30 28.45 -8.20
N VAL A 347 -6.03 28.29 -9.50
CA VAL A 347 -4.68 27.94 -9.98
C VAL A 347 -3.67 29.04 -9.64
N GLU A 348 -4.11 30.31 -9.66
CA GLU A 348 -3.31 31.47 -9.34
C GLU A 348 -2.82 31.47 -7.88
N ASP A 349 -3.55 30.80 -6.95
CA ASP A 349 -3.16 30.69 -5.54
C ASP A 349 -1.90 29.83 -5.35
N GLY A 350 -1.49 29.12 -6.41
CA GLY A 350 -0.34 28.21 -6.39
C GLY A 350 -0.52 27.00 -5.49
N HIS A 351 0.44 26.09 -5.51
CA HIS A 351 0.45 24.92 -4.64
C HIS A 351 1.19 25.24 -3.33
N GLN A 352 0.53 25.01 -2.20
CA GLN A 352 1.11 25.23 -0.87
C GLN A 352 1.61 23.92 -0.28
N TYR A 353 2.84 23.54 -0.61
CA TYR A 353 3.48 22.35 -0.09
C TYR A 353 3.57 22.40 1.44
N PHE A 354 3.27 21.29 2.11
CA PHE A 354 3.19 21.15 3.57
C PHE A 354 2.18 22.05 4.27
N ALA A 355 1.95 23.26 3.76
CA ALA A 355 1.09 24.26 4.41
C ALA A 355 -0.38 23.85 4.47
N GLN A 356 -0.80 22.90 3.63
CA GLN A 356 -2.17 22.37 3.62
C GLN A 356 -2.59 21.82 4.99
N TRP A 357 -1.67 21.15 5.68
CA TRP A 357 -1.90 20.63 7.03
C TRP A 357 -2.18 21.74 8.05
N VAL A 358 -1.38 22.80 7.99
CA VAL A 358 -1.53 23.95 8.89
C VAL A 358 -2.79 24.74 8.55
N HIS A 359 -3.06 24.92 7.26
CA HIS A 359 -4.26 25.63 6.79
C HIS A 359 -5.55 24.93 7.22
N GLN A 360 -5.67 23.61 7.01
CA GLN A 360 -6.84 22.85 7.43
C GLN A 360 -7.02 22.82 8.94
N PHE A 361 -5.93 22.69 9.69
CA PHE A 361 -6.02 22.74 11.13
C PHE A 361 -6.59 24.08 11.62
N ASN A 362 -6.17 25.18 11.01
CA ASN A 362 -6.72 26.52 11.30
C ASN A 362 -8.20 26.64 10.97
N LEU A 363 -8.66 26.04 9.88
CA LEU A 363 -10.08 26.04 9.51
C LEU A 363 -10.94 25.29 10.52
N TYR A 364 -10.49 24.12 11.02
CA TYR A 364 -11.24 23.32 11.98
C TYR A 364 -11.20 23.88 13.41
N TYR A 365 -10.08 24.45 13.81
CA TYR A 365 -9.87 24.91 15.20
C TYR A 365 -9.88 26.45 15.34
N VAL A 366 -10.33 27.14 14.30
CA VAL A 366 -10.66 28.59 14.28
C VAL A 366 -9.71 29.44 15.11
N GLY A 367 -8.53 29.76 14.56
CA GLY A 367 -7.69 30.86 15.05
C GLY A 367 -7.16 30.80 16.49
N SER A 368 -7.43 29.70 17.21
CA SER A 368 -7.09 29.56 18.62
C SER A 368 -5.64 29.12 18.88
N VAL A 369 -4.95 28.56 17.87
CA VAL A 369 -3.58 28.05 17.99
C VAL A 369 -2.63 28.85 17.09
N PRO A 370 -1.54 29.43 17.61
CA PRO A 370 -0.57 30.14 16.82
C PRO A 370 0.03 29.26 15.70
N ALA A 371 0.19 29.81 14.49
CA ALA A 371 0.70 29.07 13.32
C ALA A 371 2.08 28.42 13.59
N ILE A 372 2.94 29.06 14.39
CA ILE A 372 4.25 28.52 14.77
C ILE A 372 4.13 27.20 15.51
N ILE A 373 3.13 27.04 16.39
CA ILE A 373 2.89 25.79 17.14
C ILE A 373 2.45 24.69 16.19
N MET A 374 1.60 24.99 15.21
CA MET A 374 1.12 24.02 14.23
C MET A 374 2.24 23.57 13.28
N TRP A 375 3.08 24.50 12.84
CA TRP A 375 4.28 24.17 12.06
C TRP A 375 5.24 23.31 12.86
N ALA A 376 5.48 23.64 14.14
CA ALA A 376 6.32 22.83 15.02
C ALA A 376 5.73 21.43 15.22
N ALA A 377 4.42 21.31 15.42
CA ALA A 377 3.74 20.01 15.54
C ALA A 377 3.85 19.17 14.26
N LEU A 378 3.68 19.77 13.08
CA LEU A 378 3.86 19.08 11.80
C LEU A 378 5.30 18.60 11.61
N VAL A 379 6.29 19.45 11.89
CA VAL A 379 7.71 19.07 11.81
C VAL A 379 8.01 17.93 12.78
N LEU A 380 7.54 18.01 14.02
CA LEU A 380 7.71 16.94 15.01
C LEU A 380 7.03 15.63 14.56
N LEU A 381 5.84 15.69 13.97
CA LEU A 381 5.15 14.53 13.43
C LEU A 381 5.97 13.87 12.31
N ILE A 382 6.46 14.65 11.34
CA ILE A 382 7.30 14.17 10.25
C ILE A 382 8.58 13.53 10.79
N LEU A 383 9.31 14.24 11.67
CA LEU A 383 10.55 13.75 12.26
C LEU A 383 10.31 12.47 13.08
N SER A 384 9.25 12.42 13.88
CA SER A 384 8.88 11.25 14.70
C SER A 384 8.53 10.05 13.82
N PHE A 385 7.79 10.27 12.73
CA PHE A 385 7.46 9.21 11.77
C PHE A 385 8.72 8.61 11.13
N TYR A 386 9.61 9.45 10.56
CA TYR A 386 10.82 8.96 9.93
C TYR A 386 11.85 8.41 10.91
N TRP A 387 11.91 8.97 12.13
CA TRP A 387 12.70 8.38 13.22
C TRP A 387 12.19 6.97 13.55
N TRP A 388 10.86 6.79 13.69
CA TRP A 388 10.28 5.46 13.93
C TRP A 388 10.52 4.50 12.77
N MET A 389 10.38 4.97 11.53
CA MET A 389 10.71 4.18 10.34
C MET A 389 12.20 3.77 10.31
N SER A 390 13.10 4.57 10.90
CA SER A 390 14.53 4.28 10.95
C SER A 390 14.92 3.24 12.01
N GLN A 391 14.01 2.91 12.96
CA GLN A 391 14.29 1.98 14.03
C GLN A 391 14.61 0.58 13.54
N LYS A 392 15.50 -0.12 14.25
CA LYS A 392 15.91 -1.49 13.97
C LYS A 392 14.71 -2.43 13.80
N PHE A 393 13.72 -2.33 14.70
CA PHE A 393 12.47 -3.10 14.65
C PHE A 393 11.78 -2.98 13.31
N THR A 394 11.52 -1.77 12.83
CA THR A 394 10.85 -1.49 11.56
C THR A 394 11.63 -2.01 10.35
N ARG A 395 12.94 -1.73 10.31
CA ARG A 395 13.83 -2.16 9.22
C ARG A 395 14.00 -3.68 9.14
N THR A 396 13.85 -4.39 10.26
CA THR A 396 13.96 -5.85 10.28
C THR A 396 12.66 -6.53 9.86
N LEU A 397 11.51 -5.98 10.25
CA LEU A 397 10.21 -6.57 9.94
C LEU A 397 9.75 -6.28 8.52
N LEU A 398 10.03 -5.09 8.00
CA LEU A 398 9.62 -4.72 6.65
C LEU A 398 10.70 -5.08 5.63
N HIS A 399 10.27 -5.78 4.57
CA HIS A 399 11.07 -5.88 3.35
C HIS A 399 11.42 -4.47 2.86
N PRO A 400 12.66 -4.20 2.37
CA PRO A 400 13.07 -2.85 1.95
C PRO A 400 12.09 -2.15 0.99
N ALA A 401 11.47 -2.89 0.08
CA ALA A 401 10.46 -2.32 -0.82
C ALA A 401 9.20 -1.83 -0.05
N LEU A 402 8.74 -2.56 0.98
CA LEU A 402 7.61 -2.14 1.80
C LEU A 402 7.98 -0.94 2.67
N TRP A 403 9.18 -0.95 3.22
CA TRP A 403 9.72 0.16 3.98
C TRP A 403 9.77 1.44 3.13
N LEU A 404 10.37 1.33 1.94
CA LEU A 404 10.52 2.45 1.02
C LEU A 404 9.16 2.97 0.52
N TRP A 405 8.23 2.06 0.17
CA TRP A 405 6.87 2.44 -0.19
C TRP A 405 6.20 3.25 0.94
N THR A 406 6.26 2.76 2.17
CA THR A 406 5.67 3.43 3.34
C THR A 406 6.26 4.82 3.54
N ALA A 407 7.58 4.95 3.40
CA ALA A 407 8.28 6.24 3.51
C ALA A 407 7.89 7.20 2.38
N CYS A 408 7.85 6.73 1.12
CA CYS A 408 7.48 7.53 -0.04
C CYS A 408 6.03 8.02 0.03
N TYR A 409 5.11 7.12 0.37
CA TYR A 409 3.69 7.47 0.41
C TYR A 409 3.38 8.45 1.58
N ALA A 410 3.97 8.23 2.75
CA ALA A 410 3.85 9.17 3.85
C ALA A 410 4.46 10.53 3.50
N GLY A 411 5.63 10.57 2.83
CA GLY A 411 6.24 11.80 2.33
C GLY A 411 5.33 12.53 1.34
N TYR A 412 4.73 11.79 0.40
CA TYR A 412 3.74 12.34 -0.52
C TYR A 412 2.57 13.00 0.22
N LEU A 413 2.01 12.33 1.24
CA LEU A 413 0.92 12.88 2.04
C LEU A 413 1.34 14.13 2.81
N PHE A 414 2.50 14.14 3.43
CA PHE A 414 3.00 15.33 4.15
C PHE A 414 3.19 16.53 3.23
N ILE A 415 3.63 16.31 1.99
CA ILE A 415 3.93 17.39 1.04
C ILE A 415 2.65 17.91 0.36
N PHE A 416 1.79 17.01 -0.12
CA PHE A 416 0.73 17.35 -1.07
C PHE A 416 -0.68 17.23 -0.52
N TRP A 417 -0.91 16.41 0.50
CA TRP A 417 -2.25 16.11 0.95
C TRP A 417 -2.89 17.27 1.72
N LEU A 418 -4.14 17.59 1.38
CA LEU A 418 -5.01 18.47 2.14
C LEU A 418 -5.83 17.62 3.13
N PRO A 419 -5.56 17.68 4.45
CA PRO A 419 -6.25 16.84 5.43
C PRO A 419 -7.73 17.25 5.52
N THR A 420 -8.60 16.31 5.15
CA THR A 420 -10.05 16.38 5.27
C THR A 420 -10.55 15.15 6.01
N SER A 421 -11.84 15.00 6.16
CA SER A 421 -12.48 13.75 6.63
C SER A 421 -12.07 12.52 5.81
N SER A 422 -11.77 12.71 4.52
CA SER A 422 -11.23 11.67 3.63
C SER A 422 -9.83 11.16 4.03
N THR A 423 -9.10 11.85 4.93
CA THR A 423 -7.74 11.47 5.33
C THR A 423 -7.67 10.02 5.81
N PHE A 424 -8.66 9.55 6.56
CA PHE A 424 -8.66 8.16 7.07
C PHE A 424 -8.59 7.13 5.95
N ARG A 425 -9.36 7.31 4.86
CA ARG A 425 -9.34 6.40 3.71
C ARG A 425 -8.07 6.55 2.87
N ILE A 426 -7.51 7.75 2.83
CA ILE A 426 -6.24 8.04 2.13
C ILE A 426 -5.04 7.42 2.85
N LEU A 427 -5.14 7.06 4.13
CA LEU A 427 -4.10 6.32 4.86
C LEU A 427 -4.08 4.81 4.54
N LEU A 428 -5.10 4.25 3.89
CA LEU A 428 -5.17 2.82 3.57
C LEU A 428 -3.98 2.28 2.76
N PRO A 429 -3.35 3.03 1.82
CA PRO A 429 -2.12 2.62 1.15
C PRO A 429 -0.91 2.40 2.07
N LEU A 430 -0.97 2.84 3.33
CA LEU A 430 0.03 2.55 4.35
C LEU A 430 -0.18 1.16 5.00
N PHE A 431 -0.71 0.20 4.26
CA PHE A 431 -0.96 -1.17 4.74
C PHE A 431 0.24 -1.85 5.42
N PRO A 432 1.54 -1.55 5.10
CA PRO A 432 2.64 -2.18 5.81
C PRO A 432 2.70 -1.84 7.30
N LEU A 433 2.07 -0.72 7.73
CA LEU A 433 2.00 -0.34 9.14
C LEU A 433 1.22 -1.37 9.97
N SER A 434 0.22 -2.04 9.39
CA SER A 434 -0.53 -3.08 10.09
C SER A 434 0.34 -4.27 10.50
N LEU A 435 1.38 -4.60 9.70
CA LEU A 435 2.37 -5.63 10.04
C LEU A 435 3.22 -5.20 11.24
N LEU A 436 3.67 -3.94 11.26
CA LEU A 436 4.47 -3.41 12.38
C LEU A 436 3.66 -3.41 13.68
N VAL A 437 2.40 -2.93 13.61
CA VAL A 437 1.51 -2.85 14.77
C VAL A 437 1.18 -4.27 15.29
N ALA A 438 0.82 -5.20 14.39
CA ALA A 438 0.49 -6.57 14.78
C ALA A 438 1.69 -7.35 15.37
N ALA A 439 2.92 -7.01 14.95
CA ALA A 439 4.15 -7.64 15.40
C ALA A 439 4.78 -6.97 16.62
N TYR A 440 4.27 -5.83 17.09
CA TYR A 440 4.86 -5.06 18.21
C TYR A 440 4.91 -5.86 19.50
N LEU A 441 3.82 -6.57 19.84
CA LEU A 441 3.80 -7.54 20.95
C LEU A 441 3.48 -8.94 20.38
N PRO A 442 4.47 -9.64 19.81
CA PRO A 442 4.23 -10.83 18.99
C PRO A 442 3.62 -12.00 19.77
N LYS A 443 3.89 -12.12 21.06
CA LYS A 443 3.38 -13.21 21.91
C LYS A 443 2.00 -12.91 22.51
N SER A 444 1.50 -11.66 22.45
CA SER A 444 0.25 -11.26 23.09
C SER A 444 -0.94 -11.36 22.14
N ARG A 445 -1.76 -12.41 22.32
CA ARG A 445 -3.05 -12.51 21.60
C ARG A 445 -4.05 -11.43 22.05
N MET A 446 -4.04 -11.11 23.34
CA MET A 446 -4.92 -10.08 23.90
C MET A 446 -4.67 -8.72 23.26
N TYR A 447 -3.39 -8.32 23.12
CA TYR A 447 -3.03 -7.08 22.43
C TYR A 447 -3.61 -7.00 21.02
N ARG A 448 -3.50 -8.08 20.23
CA ARG A 448 -4.03 -8.11 18.85
C ARG A 448 -5.54 -8.13 18.80
N LEU A 449 -6.19 -8.81 19.72
CA LEU A 449 -7.64 -8.75 19.85
C LEU A 449 -8.10 -7.34 20.20
N LEU A 450 -7.43 -6.65 21.11
CA LEU A 450 -7.72 -5.26 21.43
C LEU A 450 -7.55 -4.34 20.21
N LEU A 451 -6.51 -4.54 19.39
CA LEU A 451 -6.33 -3.78 18.16
C LEU A 451 -7.51 -3.97 17.18
N VAL A 452 -7.97 -5.21 16.99
CA VAL A 452 -9.12 -5.51 16.13
C VAL A 452 -10.39 -4.89 16.69
N LEU A 453 -10.62 -4.99 18.00
CA LEU A 453 -11.79 -4.38 18.67
C LEU A 453 -11.76 -2.85 18.60
N MET A 454 -10.61 -2.23 18.81
CA MET A 454 -10.43 -0.78 18.63
C MET A 454 -10.65 -0.37 17.17
N GLY A 455 -10.19 -1.17 16.23
CA GLY A 455 -10.44 -0.95 14.80
C GLY A 455 -11.93 -1.02 14.47
N LEU A 456 -12.65 -2.04 14.98
CA LEU A 456 -14.10 -2.17 14.82
C LEU A 456 -14.87 -0.98 15.43
N LEU A 457 -14.51 -0.58 16.64
CA LEU A 457 -15.09 0.60 17.26
C LEU A 457 -14.82 1.86 16.43
N GLY A 458 -13.57 2.01 15.97
CA GLY A 458 -13.19 3.10 15.07
C GLY A 458 -13.96 3.07 13.74
N SER A 459 -14.23 1.89 13.18
CA SER A 459 -15.04 1.72 11.96
C SER A 459 -16.49 2.16 12.18
N ALA A 460 -17.10 1.73 13.30
CA ALA A 460 -18.44 2.13 13.66
C ALA A 460 -18.54 3.64 13.88
N LEU A 461 -17.56 4.20 14.56
CA LEU A 461 -17.46 5.65 14.78
C LEU A 461 -17.27 6.41 13.47
N TRP A 462 -16.38 5.95 12.58
CA TRP A 462 -16.16 6.53 11.28
C TRP A 462 -17.42 6.54 10.42
N MET A 463 -18.17 5.41 10.38
CA MET A 463 -19.43 5.34 9.65
C MET A 463 -20.48 6.28 10.25
N ARG A 464 -20.59 6.33 11.56
CA ARG A 464 -21.56 7.19 12.24
C ARG A 464 -21.29 8.67 12.05
N LEU A 465 -20.02 9.08 12.14
CA LEU A 465 -19.63 10.50 12.13
C LEU A 465 -19.43 11.05 10.72
N LEU A 466 -18.92 10.24 9.80
CA LEU A 466 -18.49 10.72 8.48
C LEU A 466 -19.36 10.20 7.32
N TRP A 467 -19.97 9.03 7.45
CA TRP A 467 -20.82 8.46 6.39
C TRP A 467 -22.30 8.82 6.55
N GLY A 468 -22.79 8.79 7.76
CA GLY A 468 -24.23 8.94 8.08
C GLY A 468 -24.82 10.34 7.95
N GLY A 469 -24.02 11.36 7.63
CA GLY A 469 -24.49 12.70 7.34
C GLY A 469 -23.94 13.81 8.22
N PRO A 470 -23.93 15.05 7.72
CA PRO A 470 -23.36 16.23 8.36
C PRO A 470 -24.12 16.73 9.59
N ASP A 471 -25.33 16.26 9.83
CA ASP A 471 -26.19 16.75 10.92
C ASP A 471 -25.60 16.49 12.32
N VAL A 472 -24.60 15.59 12.43
CA VAL A 472 -23.99 15.22 13.73
C VAL A 472 -22.79 16.11 14.07
N ILE A 473 -22.05 16.65 13.10
CA ILE A 473 -20.75 17.30 13.35
C ILE A 473 -20.57 18.67 12.67
N GLY A 474 -21.55 19.21 11.92
CA GLY A 474 -21.43 20.53 11.31
C GLY A 474 -21.05 20.56 9.83
N PRO A 475 -20.37 21.58 9.32
CA PRO A 475 -20.42 21.96 7.91
C PRO A 475 -19.84 20.94 6.92
N VAL A 476 -20.21 21.08 5.66
CA VAL A 476 -19.99 20.25 4.46
C VAL A 476 -18.57 19.67 4.24
N TRP A 477 -17.55 20.17 4.89
CA TRP A 477 -16.15 19.69 4.82
C TRP A 477 -15.86 18.40 5.58
N LEU A 478 -16.82 17.87 6.32
CA LEU A 478 -16.67 16.61 7.07
C LEU A 478 -17.14 15.38 6.27
N LEU A 479 -17.43 15.54 4.98
CA LEU A 479 -17.82 14.43 4.12
C LEU A 479 -16.63 13.47 3.89
N PRO A 480 -16.85 12.15 3.90
CA PRO A 480 -15.80 11.15 3.81
C PRO A 480 -15.07 11.12 2.47
#